data_7536b5c27802b2c170f565b95e34999c
#
_entry.id   7536b5c27802b2c170f565b95e34999c
#
_cell.length_a   1.000
_cell.length_b   1.000
_cell.length_c   1.000
_cell.angle_alpha   90.00
_cell.angle_beta   90.00
_cell.angle_gamma   90.00
#
_symmetry.space_group_name_H-M   'P 1'
#
loop_
_entity.id
_entity.type
_entity.pdbx_description
1 polymer ?
#
loop_
_entity_poly.entity_id
_entity_poly.type
_entity_poly.pdbx_seq_one_letter_code
_entity_poly.pdbx_strand_id
1 'polypeptide(L)'
;VRLTPRDCWQPETAQSFELPDPEKLFDESGKKTSWLGNPLCVTAPPRPIRLLAYPQPVDVVAILPDHPPAQFIWQKRIHKIIHATGPERIAPAWWLAPIGSRTRDYFRLRDDQGAGFWLYREGLPERHETPAWFLHGFFA
;
A
#
# COMPACT_ATOMS: atom_id res chain seq x y z
N VAL A 1 -3.20 13.41 -17.41
CA VAL A 1 -3.56 13.29 -15.99
C VAL A 1 -2.35 12.77 -15.24
N ARG A 2 -1.75 13.59 -14.41
CA ARG A 2 -0.62 13.20 -13.59
C ARG A 2 -1.16 12.76 -12.23
N LEU A 3 -0.95 11.50 -11.88
CA LEU A 3 -1.08 11.04 -10.52
C LEU A 3 0.15 11.54 -9.74
N THR A 4 -0.02 12.53 -8.90
CA THR A 4 1.00 12.89 -7.92
C THR A 4 0.76 12.06 -6.68
N PRO A 5 1.67 11.12 -6.34
CA PRO A 5 1.61 10.48 -5.04
C PRO A 5 1.85 11.57 -4.00
N ARG A 6 0.89 11.76 -3.11
CA ARG A 6 1.15 12.47 -1.86
C ARG A 6 1.77 11.47 -0.90
N ASP A 7 2.86 11.86 -0.25
CA ASP A 7 3.37 11.15 0.91
C ASP A 7 2.32 11.18 2.01
N CYS A 8 1.46 10.18 2.00
CA CYS A 8 0.41 10.02 2.98
C CYS A 8 0.49 8.60 3.55
N TRP A 9 0.52 8.52 4.87
CA TRP A 9 0.50 7.23 5.56
C TRP A 9 -0.82 6.46 5.37
N GLN A 10 -1.87 7.14 4.88
CA GLN A 10 -3.12 6.54 4.44
C GLN A 10 -3.14 6.47 2.91
N PRO A 11 -2.82 5.33 2.30
CA PRO A 11 -2.76 5.18 0.84
C PRO A 11 -4.08 5.52 0.15
N GLU A 12 -5.21 5.33 0.84
CA GLU A 12 -6.55 5.67 0.36
C GLU A 12 -6.74 7.17 0.08
N THR A 13 -5.96 8.02 0.75
CA THR A 13 -5.99 9.49 0.57
C THR A 13 -4.83 10.01 -0.28
N ALA A 14 -3.90 9.15 -0.66
CA ALA A 14 -2.68 9.51 -1.38
C ALA A 14 -2.90 9.77 -2.87
N GLN A 15 -4.07 9.47 -3.40
CA GLN A 15 -4.38 9.65 -4.82
C GLN A 15 -5.13 10.96 -5.01
N SER A 16 -4.44 11.98 -5.47
CA SER A 16 -5.07 13.20 -5.97
C SER A 16 -4.78 13.35 -7.46
N PHE A 17 -5.81 13.67 -8.21
CA PHE A 17 -5.68 14.02 -9.62
C PHE A 17 -5.43 15.53 -9.70
N GLU A 18 -4.22 15.92 -10.04
CA GLU A 18 -3.93 17.28 -10.46
C GLU A 18 -3.81 17.28 -11.99
N LEU A 19 -4.63 18.12 -12.63
CA LEU A 19 -4.41 18.43 -14.04
C LEU A 19 -3.14 19.27 -14.10
N PRO A 20 -2.16 18.88 -14.92
CA PRO A 20 -0.98 19.70 -15.10
C PRO A 20 -1.39 21.04 -15.70
N ASP A 21 -0.87 22.11 -15.14
CA ASP A 21 -1.03 23.46 -15.67
C ASP A 21 -0.55 23.48 -17.12
N PRO A 22 -1.39 23.80 -18.10
CA PRO A 22 -1.00 23.73 -19.51
C PRO A 22 0.20 24.62 -19.85
N GLU A 23 0.46 25.66 -19.08
CA GLU A 23 1.62 26.54 -19.26
C GLU A 23 2.94 25.91 -18.79
N LYS A 24 2.88 24.89 -17.92
CA LYS A 24 4.08 24.20 -17.38
C LYS A 24 4.48 22.96 -18.17
N LEU A 25 3.78 22.66 -19.27
CA LEU A 25 4.10 21.51 -20.14
C LEU A 25 5.31 21.75 -21.05
N PHE A 26 5.71 23.00 -21.19
CA PHE A 26 6.87 23.41 -22.02
C PHE A 26 7.85 24.21 -21.18
N ASP A 27 9.15 24.00 -21.41
CA ASP A 27 10.18 24.88 -20.88
C ASP A 27 10.24 26.18 -21.69
N GLU A 28 11.00 27.17 -21.21
CA GLU A 28 11.20 28.46 -21.89
C GLU A 28 11.78 28.33 -23.31
N SER A 29 12.29 27.15 -23.68
CA SER A 29 12.81 26.85 -25.01
C SER A 29 11.80 26.12 -25.90
N GLY A 30 10.56 25.92 -25.44
CA GLY A 30 9.49 25.25 -26.19
C GLY A 30 9.67 23.74 -26.31
N LYS A 31 10.60 23.15 -25.56
CA LYS A 31 10.79 21.70 -25.50
C LYS A 31 9.82 21.11 -24.48
N LYS A 32 9.14 20.03 -24.88
CA LYS A 32 8.36 19.20 -23.96
C LYS A 32 9.23 18.78 -22.80
N THR A 33 8.91 19.23 -21.60
CA THR A 33 9.58 18.75 -20.40
C THR A 33 9.40 17.25 -20.31
N SER A 34 10.50 16.53 -20.49
CA SER A 34 10.53 15.07 -20.44
C SER A 34 10.38 14.62 -18.99
N TRP A 35 9.16 14.38 -18.57
CA TRP A 35 8.83 13.78 -17.27
C TRP A 35 9.19 12.29 -17.20
N LEU A 36 9.62 11.72 -18.34
CA LEU A 36 9.98 10.31 -18.48
C LEU A 36 11.41 10.00 -18.06
N GLY A 37 12.19 11.01 -17.62
CA GLY A 37 13.61 10.89 -17.39
C GLY A 37 14.09 10.83 -15.94
N ASN A 38 13.22 10.66 -14.96
CA ASN A 38 13.68 10.50 -13.58
C ASN A 38 13.83 9.00 -13.26
N PRO A 39 15.07 8.46 -13.27
CA PRO A 39 15.32 7.05 -12.96
C PRO A 39 14.94 6.67 -11.52
N LEU A 40 14.61 7.66 -10.67
CA LEU A 40 14.16 7.44 -9.29
C LEU A 40 12.69 7.00 -9.19
N CYS A 41 11.93 7.03 -10.28
CA CYS A 41 10.55 6.57 -10.28
C CYS A 41 10.40 5.06 -10.52
N VAL A 42 11.49 4.35 -10.79
CA VAL A 42 11.47 2.93 -11.19
C VAL A 42 11.36 1.97 -10.01
N THR A 43 11.50 2.45 -8.77
CA THR A 43 11.56 1.57 -7.59
C THR A 43 10.38 1.68 -6.64
N ALA A 44 9.34 2.44 -6.98
CA ALA A 44 8.15 2.46 -6.15
C ALA A 44 7.46 1.08 -6.20
N PRO A 45 7.16 0.46 -5.05
CA PRO A 45 6.47 -0.81 -5.03
C PRO A 45 5.12 -0.69 -5.76
N PRO A 46 4.73 -1.71 -6.54
CA PRO A 46 3.48 -1.67 -7.27
C PRO A 46 2.30 -1.52 -6.32
N ARG A 47 1.38 -0.63 -6.68
CA ARG A 47 0.16 -0.38 -5.92
C ARG A 47 -0.98 -1.25 -6.42
N PRO A 48 -1.97 -1.58 -5.58
CA PRO A 48 -3.14 -2.35 -6.00
C PRO A 48 -3.96 -1.60 -7.05
N ILE A 49 -4.58 -2.34 -7.95
CA ILE A 49 -5.48 -1.78 -8.97
C ILE A 49 -6.77 -1.27 -8.32
N ARG A 50 -7.23 -1.96 -7.28
CA ARG A 50 -8.44 -1.60 -6.55
C ARG A 50 -8.13 -1.49 -5.06
N LEU A 51 -8.39 -0.32 -4.50
CA LEU A 51 -8.38 -0.08 -3.06
C LEU A 51 -9.79 -0.14 -2.50
N LEU A 52 -9.91 -0.69 -1.30
CA LEU A 52 -11.13 -0.61 -0.51
C LEU A 52 -11.15 0.73 0.22
N ALA A 53 -12.26 1.45 0.12
CA ALA A 53 -12.45 2.71 0.84
C ALA A 53 -12.34 2.52 2.37
N TYR A 54 -12.74 1.35 2.84
CA TYR A 54 -12.63 0.93 4.24
C TYR A 54 -11.92 -0.42 4.29
N PRO A 55 -10.71 -0.49 4.87
CA PRO A 55 -10.02 -1.74 5.08
C PRO A 55 -10.86 -2.72 5.89
N GLN A 56 -10.87 -3.98 5.48
CA GLN A 56 -11.67 -5.01 6.12
C GLN A 56 -10.80 -5.86 7.06
N PRO A 57 -11.20 -6.08 8.32
CA PRO A 57 -10.46 -6.95 9.22
C PRO A 57 -10.47 -8.37 8.69
N VAL A 58 -9.35 -9.07 8.82
CA VAL A 58 -9.18 -10.46 8.38
C VAL A 58 -8.46 -11.26 9.46
N ASP A 59 -8.85 -12.52 9.59
CA ASP A 59 -8.16 -13.47 10.44
C ASP A 59 -6.98 -14.08 9.69
N VAL A 60 -5.80 -14.01 10.29
CA VAL A 60 -4.56 -14.41 9.66
C VAL A 60 -3.88 -15.49 10.48
N VAL A 61 -3.32 -16.49 9.80
CA VAL A 61 -2.42 -17.46 10.39
C VAL A 61 -1.01 -17.19 9.86
N ALA A 62 -0.16 -16.67 10.74
CA ALA A 62 1.26 -16.47 10.48
C ALA A 62 2.09 -17.46 11.29
N ILE A 63 3.16 -18.00 10.69
CA ILE A 63 4.05 -18.96 11.34
C ILE A 63 4.88 -18.27 12.43
N LEU A 64 5.29 -17.03 12.16
CA LEU A 64 6.05 -16.17 13.08
C LEU A 64 5.45 -14.75 13.04
N PRO A 65 5.51 -14.00 14.15
CA PRO A 65 4.89 -12.69 14.25
C PRO A 65 5.41 -11.67 13.21
N ASP A 66 6.65 -11.81 12.76
CA ASP A 66 7.29 -10.90 11.79
C ASP A 66 7.21 -11.38 10.35
N HIS A 67 6.73 -12.61 10.13
CA HIS A 67 6.62 -13.16 8.79
C HIS A 67 5.29 -12.78 8.11
N PRO A 68 5.27 -12.77 6.78
CA PRO A 68 4.02 -12.65 6.04
C PRO A 68 3.09 -13.81 6.40
N PRO A 69 1.78 -13.63 6.29
CA PRO A 69 0.82 -14.68 6.59
C PRO A 69 0.94 -15.87 5.63
N ALA A 70 0.83 -17.08 6.17
CA ALA A 70 0.75 -18.30 5.40
C ALA A 70 -0.66 -18.49 4.80
N GLN A 71 -1.67 -18.04 5.51
CA GLN A 71 -3.05 -18.05 5.05
C GLN A 71 -3.86 -16.97 5.78
N PHE A 72 -4.96 -16.54 5.16
CA PHE A 72 -5.92 -15.66 5.79
C PHE A 72 -7.35 -16.05 5.42
N ILE A 73 -8.31 -15.63 6.24
CA ILE A 73 -9.73 -15.87 6.04
C ILE A 73 -10.40 -14.56 5.68
N TRP A 74 -11.04 -14.55 4.52
CA TRP A 74 -11.84 -13.42 4.05
C TRP A 74 -13.14 -13.92 3.42
N GLN A 75 -14.27 -13.30 3.76
CA GLN A 75 -15.60 -13.71 3.30
C GLN A 75 -15.88 -15.22 3.47
N LYS A 76 -15.49 -15.79 4.60
CA LYS A 76 -15.62 -17.22 4.93
C LYS A 76 -14.83 -18.16 4.01
N ARG A 77 -13.90 -17.63 3.22
CA ARG A 77 -12.98 -18.43 2.39
C ARG A 77 -11.57 -18.35 2.94
N ILE A 78 -10.90 -19.47 2.92
CA ILE A 78 -9.48 -19.57 3.28
C ILE A 78 -8.66 -19.33 2.02
N HIS A 79 -7.77 -18.35 2.07
CA HIS A 79 -6.80 -18.05 1.03
C HIS A 79 -5.42 -18.51 1.48
N LYS A 80 -4.88 -19.54 0.82
CA LYS A 80 -3.53 -20.04 1.07
C LYS A 80 -2.54 -19.22 0.27
N ILE A 81 -1.53 -18.67 0.94
CA ILE A 81 -0.56 -17.78 0.30
C ILE A 81 0.61 -18.58 -0.25
N ILE A 82 0.86 -18.45 -1.54
CA ILE A 82 1.98 -19.08 -2.24
C ILE A 82 3.15 -18.11 -2.47
N HIS A 83 2.85 -16.80 -2.51
CA HIS A 83 3.87 -15.77 -2.68
C HIS A 83 3.54 -14.55 -1.85
N ALA A 84 4.55 -14.03 -1.15
CA ALA A 84 4.42 -12.83 -0.34
C ALA A 84 5.62 -11.91 -0.55
N THR A 85 5.37 -10.62 -0.66
CA THR A 85 6.38 -9.57 -0.76
C THR A 85 6.08 -8.49 0.26
N GLY A 86 7.09 -8.00 0.96
CA GLY A 86 6.99 -6.99 2.01
C GLY A 86 7.86 -7.35 3.21
N PRO A 87 7.71 -6.65 4.34
CA PRO A 87 6.75 -5.56 4.54
C PRO A 87 7.20 -4.23 3.93
N GLU A 88 6.24 -3.47 3.42
CA GLU A 88 6.40 -2.04 3.19
C GLU A 88 5.86 -1.30 4.43
N ARG A 89 6.75 -0.70 5.20
CA ARG A 89 6.37 -0.01 6.44
C ARG A 89 5.98 1.43 6.16
N ILE A 90 4.74 1.77 6.51
CA ILE A 90 4.20 3.12 6.39
C ILE A 90 3.88 3.62 7.80
N ALA A 91 4.68 4.58 8.25
CA ALA A 91 4.47 5.25 9.54
C ALA A 91 3.48 6.41 9.37
N PRO A 92 2.64 6.69 10.38
CA PRO A 92 1.80 7.87 10.36
C PRO A 92 2.64 9.14 10.35
N ALA A 93 2.19 10.14 9.59
CA ALA A 93 2.73 11.49 9.67
C ALA A 93 2.34 12.08 11.03
N TRP A 94 3.24 12.03 12.00
CA TRP A 94 2.98 12.35 13.41
C TRP A 94 2.37 13.74 13.62
N TRP A 95 2.64 14.68 12.68
CA TRP A 95 2.10 16.06 12.75
C TRP A 95 0.67 16.20 12.17
N LEU A 96 0.17 15.20 11.48
CA LEU A 96 -1.19 15.18 10.88
C LEU A 96 -2.06 14.05 11.42
N ALA A 97 -1.43 13.03 11.98
CA ALA A 97 -2.12 11.83 12.43
C ALA A 97 -2.79 12.05 13.79
N PRO A 98 -4.00 11.51 14.00
CA PRO A 98 -4.60 11.47 15.33
C PRO A 98 -3.70 10.79 16.34
N ILE A 99 -3.80 11.20 17.60
CA ILE A 99 -3.09 10.56 18.72
C ILE A 99 -3.48 9.07 18.75
N GLY A 100 -2.49 8.19 18.80
CA GLY A 100 -2.71 6.74 18.81
C GLY A 100 -2.70 6.07 17.43
N SER A 101 -2.45 6.83 16.36
CA SER A 101 -2.25 6.25 15.04
C SER A 101 -1.07 5.28 15.02
N ARG A 102 -1.28 4.08 14.46
CA ARG A 102 -0.30 3.01 14.46
C ARG A 102 0.41 2.91 13.12
N THR A 103 1.64 2.42 13.16
CA THR A 103 2.39 2.07 11.96
C THR A 103 1.72 0.89 11.25
N ARG A 104 1.71 0.93 9.93
CA ARG A 104 1.16 -0.12 9.07
C ARG A 104 2.26 -0.79 8.28
N ASP A 105 2.34 -2.11 8.36
CA ASP A 105 3.23 -2.94 7.56
C ASP A 105 2.41 -3.61 6.45
N TYR A 106 2.61 -3.19 5.22
CA TYR A 106 1.90 -3.69 4.05
C TYR A 106 2.60 -4.87 3.41
N PHE A 107 1.81 -5.87 3.05
CA PHE A 107 2.25 -7.07 2.34
C PHE A 107 1.45 -7.24 1.06
N ARG A 108 2.15 -7.54 -0.02
CA ARG A 108 1.55 -8.00 -1.26
C ARG A 108 1.58 -9.52 -1.28
N LEU A 109 0.40 -10.12 -1.35
CA LEU A 109 0.20 -11.55 -1.25
C LEU A 109 -0.44 -12.08 -2.53
N ARG A 110 -0.07 -13.30 -2.90
CA ARG A 110 -0.74 -14.05 -3.97
C ARG A 110 -1.17 -15.40 -3.41
N ASP A 111 -2.43 -15.75 -3.63
CA ASP A 111 -2.97 -17.04 -3.21
C ASP A 111 -2.72 -18.15 -4.24
N ASP A 112 -3.10 -19.37 -3.89
CA ASP A 112 -3.01 -20.56 -4.76
C ASP A 112 -3.95 -20.51 -5.97
N GLN A 113 -4.91 -19.60 -6.00
CA GLN A 113 -5.80 -19.33 -7.12
C GLN A 113 -5.23 -18.27 -8.09
N GLY A 114 -4.10 -17.66 -7.73
CA GLY A 114 -3.47 -16.59 -8.50
C GLY A 114 -3.99 -15.20 -8.19
N ALA A 115 -4.96 -15.05 -7.28
CA ALA A 115 -5.47 -13.75 -6.88
C ALA A 115 -4.45 -12.97 -6.05
N GLY A 116 -4.33 -11.68 -6.32
CA GLY A 116 -3.42 -10.78 -5.63
C GLY A 116 -4.12 -9.91 -4.59
N PHE A 117 -3.59 -9.88 -3.39
CA PHE A 117 -4.16 -9.16 -2.25
C PHE A 117 -3.15 -8.20 -1.64
N TRP A 118 -3.64 -7.07 -1.16
CA TRP A 118 -2.87 -6.12 -0.39
C TRP A 118 -3.39 -6.06 1.04
N LEU A 119 -2.66 -6.71 1.93
CA LEU A 119 -2.97 -6.73 3.35
C LEU A 119 -2.00 -5.84 4.10
N TYR A 120 -2.46 -5.30 5.22
CA TYR A 120 -1.54 -4.68 6.17
C TYR A 120 -1.78 -5.18 7.58
N ARG A 121 -0.72 -5.16 8.33
CA ARG A 121 -0.69 -5.37 9.76
C ARG A 121 -0.58 -4.00 10.44
N GLU A 122 -1.43 -3.74 11.41
CA GLU A 122 -1.37 -2.54 12.23
C GLU A 122 -0.85 -2.88 13.62
N GLY A 123 0.13 -2.14 14.09
CA GLY A 123 0.87 -2.41 15.32
C GLY A 123 2.21 -3.10 15.07
N LEU A 124 3.15 -2.85 15.95
CA LEU A 124 4.51 -3.41 15.89
C LEU A 124 4.64 -4.54 16.90
N PRO A 125 4.97 -5.78 16.48
CA PRO A 125 5.21 -6.90 17.38
C PRO A 125 6.34 -6.59 18.40
N GLU A 126 7.33 -5.81 17.98
CA GLU A 126 8.44 -5.35 18.81
C GLU A 126 7.98 -4.53 20.04
N ARG A 127 6.80 -3.93 19.99
CA ARG A 127 6.20 -3.19 21.09
C ARG A 127 5.20 -3.99 21.93
N HIS A 128 5.17 -5.32 21.77
CA HIS A 128 4.22 -6.23 22.46
C HIS A 128 2.75 -5.90 22.12
N GLU A 129 2.51 -5.23 20.99
CA GLU A 129 1.16 -4.96 20.49
C GLU A 129 0.62 -6.20 19.79
N THR A 130 -0.61 -6.59 20.07
CA THR A 130 -1.29 -7.63 19.30
C THR A 130 -1.60 -7.07 17.91
N PRO A 131 -0.99 -7.58 16.85
CA PRO A 131 -1.17 -7.05 15.51
C PRO A 131 -2.59 -7.36 15.02
N ALA A 132 -3.26 -6.33 14.50
CA ALA A 132 -4.51 -6.50 13.77
C ALA A 132 -4.23 -6.50 12.26
N TRP A 133 -4.89 -7.39 11.52
CA TRP A 133 -4.71 -7.53 10.09
C TRP A 133 -5.91 -7.05 9.31
N PHE A 134 -5.65 -6.39 8.19
CA PHE A 134 -6.68 -5.80 7.36
C PHE A 134 -6.38 -6.04 5.87
N LEU A 135 -7.42 -6.38 5.13
CA LEU A 135 -7.41 -6.38 3.67
C LEU A 135 -7.72 -4.97 3.18
N HIS A 136 -6.86 -4.41 2.36
CA HIS A 136 -6.99 -3.03 1.87
C HIS A 136 -7.17 -2.93 0.36
N GLY A 137 -6.70 -3.89 -0.42
CA GLY A 137 -6.81 -3.83 -1.87
C GLY A 137 -6.52 -5.13 -2.58
N PHE A 138 -6.69 -5.06 -3.90
CA PHE A 138 -6.52 -6.19 -4.80
C PHE A 138 -5.59 -5.83 -5.95
N PHE A 139 -4.75 -6.80 -6.33
CA PHE A 139 -3.95 -6.76 -7.55
C PHE A 139 -4.63 -7.60 -8.64
N ALA A 140 -4.24 -7.38 -9.90
CA ALA A 140 -4.68 -8.24 -11.00
C ALA A 140 -3.99 -9.61 -10.92
#